data_fc52ea9e8adbca641023d45110701043
#
_entry.id   fc52ea9e8adbca641023d45110701043
#
_cell.length_a   1.000
_cell.length_b   1.000
_cell.length_c   1.000
_cell.angle_alpha   90.00
_cell.angle_beta   90.00
_cell.angle_gamma   90.00
#
_symmetry.space_group_name_H-M   'P 1'
#
loop_
_entity.id
_entity.type
_entity.pdbx_description
1 polymer ?
#
loop_
_entity_poly.entity_id
_entity_poly.type
_entity_poly.pdbx_seq_one_letter_code
_entity_poly.pdbx_strand_id
1 'polypeptide(L)'
;MELTFLGTNAGVPSKDRNVTSMVLDLQNKQKSLWMFDCGEATQHQILHSHVKLSRINKIFITHLHGDHIFGLPGLLCSRSMGGTENPLTIYGPTGIKAFIETALTLSQSYLTYPLDIIEIEQDGFLFEEEGIRVSCGALSHPVPCFGYRLEEDNKPGKLNADKLEAENIPRGPWYKLLKQGKTVTLPDGRII
;
A
#
# COMPACT_ATOMS: atom_id res chain seq x y z
N MET A 1 -1.55 -9.83 -1.39
CA MET A 1 -0.83 -8.67 -0.84
C MET A 1 0.24 -9.14 0.13
N GLU A 2 1.35 -8.41 0.25
CA GLU A 2 2.46 -8.73 1.17
C GLU A 2 2.89 -7.46 1.90
N LEU A 3 3.10 -7.53 3.22
CA LEU A 3 3.46 -6.40 4.06
C LEU A 3 4.90 -6.53 4.53
N THR A 4 5.69 -5.47 4.30
CA THR A 4 7.08 -5.34 4.76
C THR A 4 7.17 -4.23 5.79
N PHE A 5 7.66 -4.54 6.99
CA PHE A 5 7.93 -3.54 8.02
C PHE A 5 9.35 -3.02 7.86
N LEU A 6 9.50 -1.70 7.70
CA LEU A 6 10.78 -1.00 7.63
C LEU A 6 11.17 -0.41 8.98
N GLY A 7 10.21 -0.17 9.85
CA GLY A 7 10.40 0.32 11.20
C GLY A 7 9.17 0.07 12.06
N THR A 8 9.39 -0.25 13.33
CA THR A 8 8.34 -0.65 14.28
C THR A 8 8.50 -0.05 15.68
N ASN A 9 9.45 0.88 15.86
CA ASN A 9 9.58 1.63 17.12
C ASN A 9 8.60 2.82 17.11
N ALA A 10 8.19 3.20 18.31
CA ALA A 10 7.38 4.39 18.55
C ALA A 10 8.26 5.52 19.11
N GLY A 11 8.09 6.74 18.61
CA GLY A 11 8.72 7.96 19.07
C GLY A 11 10.20 8.10 18.70
N VAL A 12 11.04 7.12 19.04
CA VAL A 12 12.48 7.17 18.82
C VAL A 12 13.00 5.85 18.26
N PRO A 13 14.04 5.87 17.41
CA PRO A 13 14.67 4.63 16.93
C PRO A 13 15.47 3.94 18.04
N SER A 14 15.72 2.66 17.88
CA SER A 14 16.65 1.88 18.69
C SER A 14 17.77 1.32 17.82
N LYS A 15 18.74 0.61 18.42
CA LYS A 15 19.82 -0.04 17.67
C LYS A 15 19.30 -1.08 16.67
N ASP A 16 18.23 -1.77 17.03
CA ASP A 16 17.73 -2.92 16.29
C ASP A 16 16.45 -2.61 15.48
N ARG A 17 15.78 -1.49 15.76
CA ARG A 17 14.52 -1.10 15.10
C ARG A 17 14.45 0.39 14.82
N ASN A 18 14.05 0.72 13.59
CA ASN A 18 13.76 2.07 13.19
C ASN A 18 12.34 2.48 13.60
N VAL A 19 12.05 3.79 13.54
CA VAL A 19 10.71 4.36 13.74
C VAL A 19 9.74 3.96 12.63
N THR A 20 8.48 4.30 12.80
CA THR A 20 7.35 3.73 12.05
C THR A 20 7.47 3.94 10.54
N SER A 21 7.49 2.83 9.82
CA SER A 21 7.24 2.76 8.37
C SER A 21 6.93 1.33 7.94
N MET A 22 5.99 1.16 7.04
CA MET A 22 5.69 -0.14 6.43
C MET A 22 5.32 0.03 4.95
N VAL A 23 5.52 -1.03 4.17
CA VAL A 23 5.21 -1.05 2.73
C VAL A 23 4.35 -2.25 2.41
N LEU A 24 3.26 -2.01 1.71
CA LEU A 24 2.36 -3.02 1.17
C LEU A 24 2.66 -3.25 -0.31
N ASP A 25 3.07 -4.45 -0.67
CA ASP A 25 3.12 -4.91 -2.07
C ASP A 25 1.74 -5.43 -2.46
N LEU A 26 1.09 -4.76 -3.41
CA LEU A 26 -0.22 -5.14 -3.90
C LEU A 26 -0.20 -6.42 -4.75
N GLN A 27 0.99 -6.84 -5.20
CA GLN A 27 1.20 -7.99 -6.09
C GLN A 27 0.34 -7.91 -7.36
N ASN A 28 0.06 -6.67 -7.80
CA ASN A 28 -0.71 -6.36 -8.99
C ASN A 28 0.18 -6.39 -10.26
N LYS A 29 -0.42 -6.18 -11.44
CA LYS A 29 0.32 -6.16 -12.71
C LYS A 29 1.34 -5.03 -12.80
N GLN A 30 1.03 -3.87 -12.22
CA GLN A 30 1.89 -2.68 -12.17
C GLN A 30 3.01 -2.84 -11.15
N LYS A 31 2.94 -3.85 -10.27
CA LYS A 31 3.87 -4.08 -9.16
C LYS A 31 3.96 -2.86 -8.24
N SER A 32 2.84 -2.18 -8.04
CA SER A 32 2.73 -0.99 -7.20
C SER A 32 2.99 -1.30 -5.74
N LEU A 33 3.67 -0.39 -5.07
CA LEU A 33 3.91 -0.42 -3.63
C LEU A 33 3.24 0.79 -2.98
N TRP A 34 2.56 0.55 -1.86
CA TRP A 34 1.97 1.59 -1.02
C TRP A 34 2.70 1.63 0.31
N MET A 35 3.14 2.81 0.71
CA MET A 35 3.84 3.02 1.97
C MET A 35 2.90 3.63 3.01
N PHE A 36 3.05 3.22 4.25
CA PHE A 36 2.34 3.77 5.41
C PHE A 36 3.37 4.29 6.39
N ASP A 37 3.29 5.58 6.67
CA ASP A 37 4.23 6.39 7.41
C ASP A 37 5.67 6.35 6.86
N CYS A 38 6.42 7.38 7.16
CA CYS A 38 7.79 7.55 6.71
C CYS A 38 8.59 8.29 7.79
N GLY A 39 8.90 7.59 8.87
CA GLY A 39 9.76 8.11 9.93
C GLY A 39 11.20 8.33 9.45
N GLU A 40 12.01 8.97 10.26
CA GLU A 40 13.40 9.26 9.90
C GLU A 40 14.15 7.98 9.49
N ALA A 41 15.10 8.12 8.57
CA ALA A 41 15.91 7.04 8.01
C ALA A 41 15.14 5.91 7.29
N THR A 42 13.83 6.06 7.00
CA THR A 42 13.06 5.08 6.22
C THR A 42 13.74 4.78 4.87
N GLN A 43 14.24 5.80 4.17
CA GLN A 43 14.98 5.59 2.91
C GLN A 43 16.22 4.69 3.09
N HIS A 44 16.89 4.76 4.24
CA HIS A 44 18.02 3.89 4.55
C HIS A 44 17.57 2.45 4.82
N GLN A 45 16.44 2.25 5.52
CA GLN A 45 15.85 0.93 5.73
C GLN A 45 15.44 0.26 4.41
N ILE A 46 14.97 1.04 3.44
CA ILE A 46 14.66 0.53 2.09
C ILE A 46 15.89 -0.11 1.44
N LEU A 47 17.10 0.44 1.62
CA LEU A 47 18.34 -0.12 1.07
C LEU A 47 18.67 -1.52 1.61
N HIS A 48 18.20 -1.83 2.81
CA HIS A 48 18.38 -3.14 3.45
C HIS A 48 17.21 -4.10 3.21
N SER A 49 16.29 -3.75 2.31
CA SER A 49 15.07 -4.51 2.00
C SER A 49 14.98 -4.85 0.50
N HIS A 50 13.97 -5.63 0.14
CA HIS A 50 13.62 -5.89 -1.26
C HIS A 50 12.72 -4.80 -1.87
N VAL A 51 12.33 -3.80 -1.09
CA VAL A 51 11.47 -2.69 -1.51
C VAL A 51 12.21 -1.82 -2.53
N LYS A 52 11.57 -1.56 -3.66
CA LYS A 52 12.10 -0.64 -4.68
C LYS A 52 11.39 0.71 -4.57
N LEU A 53 12.13 1.75 -4.22
CA LEU A 53 11.61 3.11 -4.03
C LEU A 53 10.85 3.62 -5.28
N SER A 54 11.34 3.28 -6.47
CA SER A 54 10.69 3.66 -7.74
C SER A 54 9.29 3.06 -7.95
N ARG A 55 8.95 1.98 -7.23
CA ARG A 55 7.64 1.32 -7.30
C ARG A 55 6.61 1.91 -6.32
N ILE A 56 7.05 2.71 -5.35
CA ILE A 56 6.15 3.37 -4.40
C ILE A 56 5.42 4.47 -5.14
N ASN A 57 4.11 4.32 -5.30
CA ASN A 57 3.25 5.30 -5.99
C ASN A 57 2.21 5.95 -5.07
N LYS A 58 2.03 5.45 -3.85
CA LYS A 58 1.21 6.09 -2.81
C LYS A 58 1.88 6.02 -1.46
N ILE A 59 1.74 7.10 -0.68
CA ILE A 59 2.18 7.17 0.71
C ILE A 59 0.98 7.63 1.55
N PHE A 60 0.71 6.94 2.64
CA PHE A 60 -0.35 7.25 3.59
C PHE A 60 0.27 7.62 4.93
N ILE A 61 0.01 8.83 5.40
CA ILE A 61 0.53 9.33 6.67
C ILE A 61 -0.59 9.30 7.69
N THR A 62 -0.37 8.59 8.78
CA THR A 62 -1.36 8.45 9.85
C THR A 62 -1.51 9.75 10.63
N HIS A 63 -0.43 10.39 11.02
CA HIS A 63 -0.40 11.66 11.75
C HIS A 63 0.97 12.36 11.61
N LEU A 64 1.06 13.61 12.08
CA LEU A 64 2.21 14.47 11.81
C LEU A 64 3.30 14.45 12.90
N HIS A 65 3.37 13.45 13.78
CA HIS A 65 4.53 13.31 14.65
C HIS A 65 5.78 12.96 13.86
N GLY A 66 6.94 13.41 14.32
CA GLY A 66 8.20 13.31 13.57
C GLY A 66 8.59 11.89 13.20
N ASP A 67 8.37 10.94 14.11
CA ASP A 67 8.64 9.51 13.90
C ASP A 67 7.76 8.85 12.82
N HIS A 68 6.82 9.60 12.24
CA HIS A 68 5.98 9.18 11.12
C HIS A 68 6.23 9.99 9.83
N ILE A 69 6.87 11.17 9.89
CA ILE A 69 7.01 12.05 8.72
C ILE A 69 8.43 12.54 8.41
N PHE A 70 9.36 12.49 9.37
CA PHE A 70 10.69 13.12 9.18
C PHE A 70 11.55 12.45 8.10
N GLY A 71 11.23 11.25 7.66
CA GLY A 71 11.86 10.60 6.53
C GLY A 71 11.37 11.09 5.16
N LEU A 72 10.20 11.75 5.08
CA LEU A 72 9.58 12.12 3.80
C LEU A 72 10.47 12.99 2.92
N PRO A 73 11.02 14.13 3.37
CA PRO A 73 11.82 14.99 2.49
C PRO A 73 13.00 14.25 1.86
N GLY A 74 13.74 13.49 2.67
CA GLY A 74 14.86 12.72 2.18
C GLY A 74 14.47 11.60 1.22
N LEU A 75 13.36 10.90 1.50
CA LEU A 75 12.83 9.84 0.65
C LEU A 75 12.38 10.39 -0.70
N LEU A 76 11.67 11.53 -0.72
CA LEU A 76 11.22 12.17 -1.96
C LEU A 76 12.40 12.61 -2.83
N CYS A 77 13.43 13.21 -2.24
CA CYS A 77 14.65 13.57 -2.94
C CYS A 77 15.41 12.34 -3.48
N SER A 78 15.52 11.28 -2.68
CA SER A 78 16.20 10.04 -3.11
C SER A 78 15.46 9.38 -4.28
N ARG A 79 14.12 9.42 -4.28
CA ARG A 79 13.30 8.91 -5.37
C ARG A 79 13.55 9.69 -6.68
N SER A 80 13.68 11.01 -6.58
CA SER A 80 14.02 11.89 -7.71
C SER A 80 15.43 11.61 -8.24
N MET A 81 16.44 11.57 -7.35
CA MET A 81 17.83 11.27 -7.72
C MET A 81 18.00 9.86 -8.30
N GLY A 82 17.13 8.93 -7.96
CA GLY A 82 17.07 7.59 -8.55
C GLY A 82 16.47 7.54 -9.95
N GLY A 83 16.15 8.70 -10.56
CA GLY A 83 15.63 8.81 -11.93
C GLY A 83 14.17 8.34 -12.09
N THR A 84 13.40 8.35 -11.02
CA THR A 84 11.97 7.98 -11.10
C THR A 84 11.16 9.17 -11.60
N GLU A 85 10.34 8.95 -12.62
CA GLU A 85 9.47 9.96 -13.23
C GLU A 85 7.97 9.66 -12.98
N ASN A 86 7.65 8.46 -12.52
CA ASN A 86 6.28 8.06 -12.24
C ASN A 86 5.65 8.94 -11.14
N PRO A 87 4.35 9.29 -11.25
CA PRO A 87 3.65 10.08 -10.24
C PRO A 87 3.70 9.44 -8.84
N LEU A 88 3.63 10.28 -7.82
CA LEU A 88 3.48 9.88 -6.42
C LEU A 88 2.34 10.67 -5.79
N THR A 89 1.45 9.99 -5.09
CA THR A 89 0.39 10.64 -4.32
C THR A 89 0.63 10.40 -2.82
N ILE A 90 0.54 11.45 -2.03
CA ILE A 90 0.63 11.39 -0.56
C ILE A 90 -0.73 11.76 0.03
N TYR A 91 -1.24 10.89 0.90
CA TYR A 91 -2.44 11.12 1.70
C TYR A 91 -2.03 11.33 3.15
N GLY A 92 -2.56 12.34 3.83
CA GLY A 92 -2.26 12.56 5.24
C GLY A 92 -3.09 13.68 5.85
N PRO A 93 -2.98 13.92 7.17
CA PRO A 93 -3.71 14.97 7.85
C PRO A 93 -3.34 16.37 7.33
N THR A 94 -4.24 17.33 7.52
CA THR A 94 -3.99 18.75 7.25
C THR A 94 -2.67 19.21 7.88
N GLY A 95 -1.82 19.89 7.10
CA GLY A 95 -0.48 20.33 7.45
C GLY A 95 0.64 19.51 6.79
N ILE A 96 0.36 18.29 6.26
CA ILE A 96 1.37 17.48 5.57
C ILE A 96 1.90 18.18 4.32
N LYS A 97 1.03 18.87 3.58
CA LYS A 97 1.42 19.62 2.39
C LYS A 97 2.39 20.74 2.74
N ALA A 98 2.05 21.55 3.74
CA ALA A 98 2.91 22.64 4.19
C ALA A 98 4.28 22.15 4.67
N PHE A 99 4.32 21.01 5.39
CA PHE A 99 5.56 20.40 5.84
C PHE A 99 6.47 20.02 4.66
N ILE A 100 5.93 19.31 3.68
CA ILE A 100 6.69 18.84 2.51
C ILE A 100 7.15 20.02 1.66
N GLU A 101 6.25 20.93 1.30
CA GLU A 101 6.56 22.09 0.46
C GLU A 101 7.60 23.01 1.11
N THR A 102 7.50 23.23 2.42
CA THR A 102 8.49 24.01 3.17
C THR A 102 9.85 23.35 3.16
N ALA A 103 9.92 22.03 3.42
CA ALA A 103 11.17 21.30 3.43
C ALA A 103 11.85 21.33 2.04
N LEU A 104 11.12 21.08 0.96
CA LEU A 104 11.65 21.12 -0.40
C LEU A 104 12.07 22.53 -0.81
N THR A 105 11.28 23.55 -0.48
CA THR A 105 11.58 24.95 -0.82
C THR A 105 12.84 25.45 -0.13
N LEU A 106 12.92 25.26 1.19
CA LEU A 106 14.08 25.76 1.98
C LEU A 106 15.37 25.01 1.65
N SER A 107 15.28 23.72 1.30
CA SER A 107 16.42 22.94 0.86
C SER A 107 16.75 23.14 -0.62
N GLN A 108 15.99 23.97 -1.35
CA GLN A 108 16.11 24.18 -2.80
C GLN A 108 16.09 22.85 -3.59
N SER A 109 15.35 21.87 -3.08
CA SER A 109 15.18 20.56 -3.72
C SER A 109 14.02 20.60 -4.70
N TYR A 110 14.19 19.97 -5.85
CA TYR A 110 13.12 19.78 -6.83
C TYR A 110 12.95 18.31 -7.17
N LEU A 111 11.73 17.94 -7.53
CA LEU A 111 11.37 16.58 -7.87
C LEU A 111 11.26 16.42 -9.39
N THR A 112 11.71 15.28 -9.92
CA THR A 112 11.66 14.94 -11.34
C THR A 112 10.33 14.30 -11.74
N TYR A 113 9.40 14.16 -10.80
CA TYR A 113 8.10 13.50 -11.00
C TYR A 113 6.95 14.34 -10.41
N PRO A 114 5.71 14.16 -10.93
CA PRO A 114 4.54 14.77 -10.35
C PRO A 114 4.30 14.27 -8.91
N LEU A 115 4.08 15.21 -8.00
CA LEU A 115 3.72 14.94 -6.61
C LEU A 115 2.36 15.55 -6.29
N ASP A 116 1.39 14.70 -5.98
CA ASP A 116 0.09 15.11 -5.49
C ASP A 116 0.01 14.90 -3.98
N ILE A 117 -0.43 15.92 -3.24
CA ILE A 117 -0.60 15.86 -1.79
C ILE A 117 -2.06 16.12 -1.46
N ILE A 118 -2.72 15.11 -0.92
CA ILE A 118 -4.15 15.13 -0.58
C ILE A 118 -4.27 15.17 0.95
N GLU A 119 -4.71 16.29 1.46
CA GLU A 119 -4.95 16.46 2.89
C GLU A 119 -6.32 15.91 3.28
N ILE A 120 -6.35 15.11 4.34
CA ILE A 120 -7.54 14.46 4.88
C ILE A 120 -8.03 15.27 6.08
N GLU A 121 -9.29 15.71 6.02
CA GLU A 121 -9.92 16.51 7.06
C GLU A 121 -10.94 15.73 7.88
N GLN A 122 -11.50 14.64 7.31
CA GLN A 122 -12.56 13.86 7.93
C GLN A 122 -12.52 12.41 7.48
N ASP A 123 -13.22 11.56 8.23
CA ASP A 123 -13.42 10.15 7.91
C ASP A 123 -14.13 9.96 6.57
N GLY A 124 -13.83 8.86 5.90
CA GLY A 124 -14.60 8.49 4.73
C GLY A 124 -13.84 7.72 3.67
N PHE A 125 -14.49 7.59 2.54
CA PHE A 125 -13.93 7.00 1.33
C PHE A 125 -12.88 7.94 0.72
N LEU A 126 -11.73 7.39 0.35
CA LEU A 126 -10.67 8.14 -0.32
C LEU A 126 -10.66 7.88 -1.83
N PHE A 127 -10.52 6.63 -2.22
CA PHE A 127 -10.52 6.23 -3.64
C PHE A 127 -10.71 4.73 -3.78
N GLU A 128 -10.94 4.29 -5.02
CA GLU A 128 -10.91 2.89 -5.42
C GLU A 128 -10.01 2.73 -6.64
N GLU A 129 -9.08 1.80 -6.60
CA GLU A 129 -8.12 1.55 -7.66
C GLU A 129 -7.79 0.06 -7.73
N GLU A 130 -7.83 -0.53 -8.92
CA GLU A 130 -7.49 -1.95 -9.18
C GLU A 130 -8.23 -2.97 -8.31
N GLY A 131 -9.48 -2.69 -7.95
CA GLY A 131 -10.29 -3.56 -7.09
C GLY A 131 -9.89 -3.50 -5.62
N ILE A 132 -9.23 -2.42 -5.21
CA ILE A 132 -8.94 -2.08 -3.83
C ILE A 132 -9.64 -0.78 -3.49
N ARG A 133 -10.56 -0.85 -2.55
CA ARG A 133 -11.22 0.31 -1.96
C ARG A 133 -10.45 0.79 -0.75
N VAL A 134 -10.14 2.08 -0.70
CA VAL A 134 -9.44 2.71 0.42
C VAL A 134 -10.33 3.72 1.11
N SER A 135 -10.40 3.61 2.42
CA SER A 135 -11.07 4.56 3.29
C SER A 135 -10.20 4.90 4.49
N CYS A 136 -10.50 6.00 5.16
CA CYS A 136 -9.85 6.39 6.40
C CYS A 136 -10.88 6.60 7.51
N GLY A 137 -10.41 6.48 8.75
CA GLY A 137 -11.19 6.76 9.94
C GLY A 137 -10.32 7.44 11.00
N ALA A 138 -10.88 8.45 11.67
CA ALA A 138 -10.18 9.16 12.73
C ALA A 138 -9.90 8.24 13.92
N LEU A 139 -8.72 8.37 14.48
CA LEU A 139 -8.27 7.63 15.66
C LEU A 139 -8.05 8.58 16.84
N SER A 140 -8.26 8.06 18.05
CA SER A 140 -7.98 8.81 19.28
C SER A 140 -6.47 8.95 19.48
N HIS A 141 -5.97 10.19 19.29
CA HIS A 141 -4.56 10.54 19.44
C HIS A 141 -4.44 12.03 19.77
N PRO A 142 -3.34 12.51 20.41
CA PRO A 142 -3.18 13.94 20.77
C PRO A 142 -3.19 14.92 19.59
N VAL A 143 -2.85 14.44 18.38
CA VAL A 143 -2.94 15.22 17.13
C VAL A 143 -3.87 14.51 16.15
N PRO A 144 -4.41 15.20 15.13
CA PRO A 144 -5.22 14.56 14.08
C PRO A 144 -4.53 13.30 13.54
N CYS A 145 -5.21 12.16 13.65
CA CYS A 145 -4.66 10.86 13.32
C CYS A 145 -5.71 10.01 12.58
N PHE A 146 -5.31 9.38 11.49
CA PHE A 146 -6.17 8.53 10.68
C PHE A 146 -5.63 7.10 10.58
N GLY A 147 -6.52 6.13 10.74
CA GLY A 147 -6.30 4.76 10.31
C GLY A 147 -6.78 4.58 8.87
N TYR A 148 -6.10 3.74 8.11
CA TYR A 148 -6.46 3.43 6.72
C TYR A 148 -6.99 2.01 6.61
N ARG A 149 -8.14 1.86 5.94
CA ARG A 149 -8.75 0.55 5.66
C ARG A 149 -8.67 0.29 4.15
N LEU A 150 -8.11 -0.87 3.82
CA LEU A 150 -8.01 -1.37 2.47
C LEU A 150 -8.90 -2.61 2.34
N GLU A 151 -9.82 -2.57 1.40
CA GLU A 151 -10.76 -3.67 1.11
C GLU A 151 -10.53 -4.14 -0.31
N GLU A 152 -10.04 -5.37 -0.46
CA GLU A 152 -9.88 -5.99 -1.77
C GLU A 152 -11.21 -6.61 -2.23
N ASP A 153 -11.55 -6.44 -3.49
CA ASP A 153 -12.71 -7.09 -4.08
C ASP A 153 -12.68 -8.59 -3.88
N ASN A 154 -13.85 -9.17 -3.63
CA ASN A 154 -13.99 -10.60 -3.51
C ASN A 154 -13.55 -11.29 -4.81
N LYS A 155 -12.49 -12.06 -4.75
CA LYS A 155 -12.06 -12.93 -5.85
C LYS A 155 -12.69 -14.31 -5.72
N PRO A 156 -13.06 -14.96 -6.83
CA PRO A 156 -13.51 -16.33 -6.78
C PRO A 156 -12.49 -17.20 -6.03
N GLY A 157 -12.95 -17.93 -5.04
CA GLY A 157 -12.12 -18.80 -4.22
C GLY A 157 -11.29 -19.77 -5.06
N LYS A 158 -10.24 -20.34 -4.47
CA LYS A 158 -9.51 -21.45 -5.10
C LYS A 158 -10.43 -22.67 -5.16
N LEU A 159 -10.61 -23.22 -6.35
CA LEU A 159 -11.38 -24.46 -6.51
C LEU A 159 -10.65 -25.59 -5.75
N ASN A 160 -11.37 -26.30 -4.89
CA ASN A 160 -10.83 -27.46 -4.17
C ASN A 160 -10.83 -28.68 -5.10
N ALA A 161 -9.74 -28.85 -5.84
CA ALA A 161 -9.61 -29.93 -6.81
C ALA A 161 -9.65 -31.32 -6.14
N ASP A 162 -9.07 -31.44 -4.97
CA ASP A 162 -9.01 -32.73 -4.24
C ASP A 162 -10.42 -33.15 -3.78
N LYS A 163 -11.25 -32.19 -3.37
CA LYS A 163 -12.67 -32.46 -3.04
C LYS A 163 -13.45 -32.91 -4.27
N LEU A 164 -13.22 -32.26 -5.42
CA LEU A 164 -13.89 -32.63 -6.66
C LEU A 164 -13.47 -34.05 -7.14
N GLU A 165 -12.18 -34.37 -7.02
CA GLU A 165 -11.68 -35.72 -7.34
C GLU A 165 -12.27 -36.76 -6.39
N ALA A 166 -12.39 -36.48 -5.09
CA ALA A 166 -13.03 -37.37 -4.13
C ALA A 166 -14.52 -37.62 -4.45
N GLU A 167 -15.20 -36.64 -5.06
CA GLU A 167 -16.57 -36.77 -5.57
C GLU A 167 -16.65 -37.35 -6.98
N ASN A 168 -15.57 -37.95 -7.50
CA ASN A 168 -15.45 -38.51 -8.86
C ASN A 168 -15.75 -37.48 -9.95
N ILE A 169 -15.34 -36.22 -9.75
CA ILE A 169 -15.40 -35.19 -10.78
C ILE A 169 -13.99 -35.04 -11.36
N PRO A 170 -13.71 -35.57 -12.55
CA PRO A 170 -12.35 -35.55 -13.11
C PRO A 170 -11.93 -34.14 -13.50
N ARG A 171 -10.63 -33.90 -13.55
CA ARG A 171 -10.09 -32.64 -14.04
C ARG A 171 -10.47 -32.37 -15.48
N GLY A 172 -10.90 -31.17 -15.80
CA GLY A 172 -11.33 -30.82 -17.14
C GLY A 172 -11.69 -29.35 -17.34
N PRO A 173 -12.10 -28.98 -18.56
CA PRO A 173 -12.45 -27.60 -18.90
C PRO A 173 -13.56 -27.00 -18.03
N TRP A 174 -14.43 -27.82 -17.47
CA TRP A 174 -15.51 -27.45 -16.56
C TRP A 174 -15.01 -26.85 -15.26
N TYR A 175 -13.78 -27.13 -14.80
CA TYR A 175 -13.21 -26.51 -13.58
C TYR A 175 -13.18 -24.98 -13.66
N LYS A 176 -12.96 -24.41 -14.87
CA LYS A 176 -13.03 -22.96 -15.08
C LYS A 176 -14.43 -22.40 -14.85
N LEU A 177 -15.45 -23.13 -15.29
CA LEU A 177 -16.85 -22.74 -15.14
C LEU A 177 -17.31 -22.89 -13.69
N LEU A 178 -16.96 -24.01 -13.04
CA LEU A 178 -17.22 -24.23 -11.61
C LEU A 178 -16.59 -23.16 -10.73
N LYS A 179 -15.36 -22.75 -11.04
CA LYS A 179 -14.70 -21.63 -10.33
C LYS A 179 -15.48 -20.31 -10.47
N GLN A 180 -16.27 -20.15 -11.53
CA GLN A 180 -17.13 -19.01 -11.77
C GLN A 180 -18.53 -19.17 -11.14
N GLY A 181 -18.77 -20.25 -10.39
CA GLY A 181 -20.08 -20.57 -9.81
C GLY A 181 -21.14 -20.96 -10.85
N LYS A 182 -20.71 -21.42 -12.04
CA LYS A 182 -21.64 -21.83 -13.11
C LYS A 182 -21.92 -23.32 -13.04
N THR A 183 -23.15 -23.69 -13.24
CA THR A 183 -23.56 -25.09 -13.45
C THR A 183 -22.93 -25.65 -14.71
N VAL A 184 -22.43 -26.88 -14.64
CA VAL A 184 -21.81 -27.57 -15.77
C VAL A 184 -22.36 -29.01 -15.90
N THR A 185 -22.42 -29.50 -17.13
CA THR A 185 -22.74 -30.91 -17.39
C THR A 185 -21.43 -31.63 -17.67
N LEU A 186 -21.17 -32.70 -16.93
CA LEU A 186 -20.00 -33.57 -17.11
C LEU A 186 -20.20 -34.51 -18.31
N PRO A 187 -19.10 -35.13 -18.81
CA PRO A 187 -19.18 -36.10 -19.91
C PRO A 187 -20.05 -37.32 -19.61
N ASP A 188 -20.26 -37.65 -18.35
CA ASP A 188 -21.13 -38.75 -17.89
C ASP A 188 -22.60 -38.34 -17.72
N GLY A 189 -22.95 -37.08 -18.07
CA GLY A 189 -24.31 -36.54 -18.00
C GLY A 189 -24.70 -35.95 -16.63
N ARG A 190 -23.85 -36.03 -15.61
CA ARG A 190 -24.11 -35.38 -14.30
C ARG A 190 -24.07 -33.88 -14.44
N ILE A 191 -24.98 -33.19 -13.73
CA ILE A 191 -25.01 -31.73 -13.62
C ILE A 191 -24.50 -31.38 -12.22
N ILE A 192 -23.53 -30.45 -12.16
CA ILE A 192 -22.89 -29.98 -10.93
C ILE A 192 -22.78 -28.44 -10.92
#